data_d95bcb5328a5af296517347675cbd84d
#
_entry.id   d95bcb5328a5af296517347675cbd84d
#
_cell.length_a   1.000
_cell.length_b   1.000
_cell.length_c   1.000
_cell.angle_alpha   90.00
_cell.angle_beta   90.00
_cell.angle_gamma   90.00
#
_symmetry.space_group_name_H-M   'P 1'
#
loop_
_entity.id
_entity.type
_entity.pdbx_description
1 polymer ?
#
loop_
_entity_poly.entity_id
_entity_poly.type
_entity_poly.pdbx_seq_one_letter_code
_entity_poly.pdbx_strand_id
1 'polypeptide(L)'
;NVLLLVAILVAGLILHLRLHEFSVEAVALSLGCALGLSVLLRWTQVWEAVVILGTATCLALFLHLRPDSEVLLGAVIVALIVAPSVQIAYQWERAVILRFGKFRGLRKSGLFLVVPVIDKVAQFVDQRIRVTDFSAETTLTADTVPVNVDAIAFWLVWDAEKAVLEVEAFESAVVMAAQTALRNGIGKNELSVLLSERDRLGKEIQNVLDQKTNAWGLTIEAVEIRDIII
;
A
#
# COMPACT_ATOMS: atom_id res chain seq x y z
N ASN A 1 2.77 17.02 -7.74
CA ASN A 1 3.43 17.17 -6.41
C ASN A 1 4.60 18.14 -6.46
N VAL A 2 5.37 18.18 -7.56
CA VAL A 2 6.43 19.20 -7.79
C VAL A 2 5.83 20.59 -7.88
N LEU A 3 4.65 20.75 -8.49
CA LEU A 3 3.93 22.02 -8.62
C LEU A 3 3.53 22.64 -7.27
N LEU A 4 3.13 21.80 -6.31
CA LEU A 4 2.76 22.27 -4.97
C LEU A 4 3.98 22.74 -4.18
N LEU A 5 5.11 22.06 -4.34
CA LEU A 5 6.39 22.39 -3.72
C LEU A 5 6.93 23.71 -4.29
N VAL A 6 6.82 23.88 -5.61
CA VAL A 6 7.17 25.13 -6.30
C VAL A 6 6.25 26.28 -5.85
N ALA A 7 4.96 26.03 -5.69
CA ALA A 7 3.99 27.03 -5.22
C ALA A 7 4.29 27.49 -3.78
N ILE A 8 4.66 26.57 -2.89
CA ILE A 8 5.04 26.88 -1.49
C ILE A 8 6.36 27.67 -1.46
N LEU A 9 7.35 27.28 -2.27
CA LEU A 9 8.63 28.02 -2.39
C LEU A 9 8.43 29.42 -2.98
N VAL A 10 7.58 29.56 -4.01
CA VAL A 10 7.25 30.84 -4.63
C VAL A 10 6.46 31.74 -3.67
N ALA A 11 5.50 31.19 -2.92
CA ALA A 11 4.76 31.94 -1.91
C ALA A 11 5.67 32.39 -0.76
N GLY A 12 6.59 31.54 -0.31
CA GLY A 12 7.62 31.86 0.69
C GLY A 12 8.56 32.97 0.19
N LEU A 13 9.00 32.91 -1.07
CA LEU A 13 9.86 33.91 -1.69
C LEU A 13 9.15 35.27 -1.87
N ILE A 14 7.88 35.26 -2.28
CA ILE A 14 7.06 36.49 -2.44
C ILE A 14 6.83 37.16 -1.08
N LEU A 15 6.57 36.37 -0.04
CA LEU A 15 6.38 36.87 1.31
C LEU A 15 7.68 37.43 1.88
N HIS A 16 8.82 36.78 1.60
CA HIS A 16 10.15 37.24 1.99
C HIS A 16 10.54 38.56 1.29
N LEU A 17 10.21 38.71 0.01
CA LEU A 17 10.47 39.94 -0.77
C LEU A 17 9.62 41.13 -0.27
N ARG A 18 8.45 40.89 0.33
CA ARG A 18 7.60 41.96 0.90
C ARG A 18 8.04 42.44 2.28
N LEU A 19 8.84 41.68 3.02
CA LEU A 19 9.18 41.96 4.43
C LEU A 19 10.53 42.69 4.63
N HIS A 20 11.21 43.11 3.62
CA HIS A 20 12.31 44.13 3.56
C HIS A 20 13.51 43.99 4.52
N GLU A 21 13.82 42.83 5.10
CA GLU A 21 15.08 42.61 5.80
C GLU A 21 15.84 41.42 5.24
N PHE A 22 16.79 41.70 4.35
CA PHE A 22 17.70 40.68 3.78
C PHE A 22 18.79 40.33 4.81
N SER A 23 18.64 39.27 5.56
CA SER A 23 19.78 38.61 6.17
C SER A 23 20.22 37.45 5.29
N VAL A 24 21.48 37.45 4.90
CA VAL A 24 22.10 36.37 4.07
C VAL A 24 21.94 35.00 4.76
N GLU A 25 21.88 34.97 6.07
CA GLU A 25 21.68 33.77 6.89
C GLU A 25 20.30 33.12 6.69
N ALA A 26 19.24 33.92 6.54
CA ALA A 26 17.88 33.41 6.33
C ALA A 26 17.73 32.78 4.92
N VAL A 27 18.41 33.33 3.93
CA VAL A 27 18.44 32.76 2.56
C VAL A 27 19.25 31.46 2.52
N ALA A 28 20.37 31.40 3.22
CA ALA A 28 21.19 30.19 3.32
C ALA A 28 20.46 29.05 4.05
N LEU A 29 19.74 29.37 5.13
CA LEU A 29 18.91 28.41 5.88
C LEU A 29 17.73 27.86 5.04
N SER A 30 17.05 28.73 4.30
CA SER A 30 15.93 28.32 3.43
C SER A 30 16.39 27.46 2.26
N LEU A 31 17.54 27.75 1.66
CA LEU A 31 18.19 26.95 0.62
C LEU A 31 18.68 25.60 1.17
N GLY A 32 19.27 25.59 2.37
CA GLY A 32 19.73 24.37 3.03
C GLY A 32 18.55 23.44 3.38
N CYS A 33 17.45 23.97 3.90
CA CYS A 33 16.22 23.24 4.14
C CYS A 33 15.59 22.68 2.84
N ALA A 34 15.57 23.47 1.77
CA ALA A 34 15.03 23.03 0.47
C ALA A 34 15.88 21.92 -0.16
N LEU A 35 17.21 21.98 -0.04
CA LEU A 35 18.13 20.94 -0.51
C LEU A 35 18.02 19.66 0.33
N GLY A 36 17.99 19.78 1.66
CA GLY A 36 17.76 18.64 2.56
C GLY A 36 16.42 17.95 2.29
N LEU A 37 15.39 18.74 1.97
CA LEU A 37 14.07 18.25 1.59
C LEU A 37 14.07 17.47 0.28
N SER A 38 14.75 17.99 -0.74
CA SER A 38 14.81 17.33 -2.04
C SER A 38 15.52 15.96 -1.97
N VAL A 39 16.49 15.80 -1.09
CA VAL A 39 17.18 14.53 -0.81
C VAL A 39 16.29 13.57 -0.04
N LEU A 40 15.57 14.05 0.99
CA LEU A 40 14.62 13.25 1.77
C LEU A 40 13.43 12.76 0.92
N LEU A 41 12.88 13.62 0.07
CA LEU A 41 11.77 13.28 -0.84
C LEU A 41 12.15 12.24 -1.91
N ARG A 42 13.43 12.11 -2.23
CA ARG A 42 13.93 11.09 -3.15
C ARG A 42 14.01 9.68 -2.51
N TRP A 43 14.07 9.62 -1.17
CA TRP A 43 14.23 8.38 -0.42
C TRP A 43 12.96 7.87 0.26
N THR A 44 11.98 8.74 0.45
CA THR A 44 10.70 8.37 1.07
C THR A 44 9.55 8.69 0.11
N GLN A 45 8.75 7.70 -0.24
CA GLN A 45 7.47 7.89 -0.98
C GLN A 45 6.40 8.58 -0.09
N VAL A 46 6.81 9.41 0.86
CA VAL A 46 5.97 9.77 1.98
C VAL A 46 5.51 11.21 1.83
N TRP A 47 4.26 11.37 1.42
CA TRP A 47 3.45 12.58 1.53
C TRP A 47 3.58 13.24 2.93
N GLU A 48 3.74 12.43 3.96
CA GLU A 48 3.96 12.86 5.34
C GLU A 48 5.15 13.81 5.49
N ALA A 49 6.26 13.54 4.83
CA ALA A 49 7.45 14.41 4.86
C ALA A 49 7.17 15.77 4.23
N VAL A 50 6.34 15.83 3.18
CA VAL A 50 5.96 17.10 2.52
C VAL A 50 5.06 17.94 3.44
N VAL A 51 4.13 17.31 4.13
CA VAL A 51 3.22 17.97 5.07
C VAL A 51 3.99 18.44 6.32
N ILE A 52 4.89 17.60 6.86
CA ILE A 52 5.72 17.96 8.02
C ILE A 52 6.60 19.17 7.71
N LEU A 53 7.24 19.18 6.54
CA LEU A 53 8.14 20.26 6.20
C LEU A 53 7.41 21.52 5.73
N GLY A 54 6.26 21.37 5.06
CA GLY A 54 5.38 22.50 4.70
C GLY A 54 4.84 23.20 5.94
N THR A 55 4.44 22.43 6.94
CA THR A 55 3.99 22.99 8.23
C THR A 55 5.16 23.58 9.03
N ALA A 56 6.33 22.95 9.04
CA ALA A 56 7.52 23.46 9.71
C ALA A 56 8.04 24.76 9.06
N THR A 57 8.02 24.87 7.72
CA THR A 57 8.42 26.11 7.02
C THR A 57 7.41 27.23 7.19
N CYS A 58 6.10 26.96 7.12
CA CYS A 58 5.05 27.96 7.44
C CYS A 58 5.17 28.44 8.88
N LEU A 59 5.52 27.56 9.77
CA LEU A 59 5.67 27.84 11.18
C LEU A 59 6.95 28.64 11.46
N ALA A 60 8.09 28.30 10.86
CA ALA A 60 9.33 29.06 10.96
C ALA A 60 9.17 30.50 10.42
N LEU A 61 8.40 30.68 9.33
CA LEU A 61 8.05 31.99 8.78
C LEU A 61 7.15 32.79 9.74
N PHE A 62 6.16 32.15 10.37
CA PHE A 62 5.29 32.80 11.36
C PHE A 62 6.05 33.23 12.59
N LEU A 63 7.08 32.50 13.00
CA LEU A 63 7.90 32.73 14.19
C LEU A 63 9.02 33.72 13.98
N HIS A 64 9.49 33.90 12.73
CA HIS A 64 10.41 35.01 12.41
C HIS A 64 9.75 36.39 12.64
N LEU A 65 8.42 36.43 12.75
CA LEU A 65 7.64 37.63 13.07
C LEU A 65 7.53 37.93 14.56
N ARG A 66 7.87 36.96 15.46
CA ARG A 66 7.91 37.16 16.92
C ARG A 66 8.98 36.25 17.57
N PRO A 67 10.02 36.83 18.20
CA PRO A 67 11.20 36.10 18.66
C PRO A 67 11.06 35.35 20.00
N ASP A 68 9.86 35.09 20.52
CA ASP A 68 9.68 34.38 21.77
C ASP A 68 9.84 32.87 21.60
N SER A 69 10.91 32.30 22.20
CA SER A 69 11.31 30.89 22.08
C SER A 69 10.23 29.90 22.53
N GLU A 70 9.31 30.30 23.41
CA GLU A 70 8.23 29.41 23.88
C GLU A 70 7.16 29.17 22.82
N VAL A 71 6.86 30.16 21.98
CA VAL A 71 5.92 30.03 20.86
C VAL A 71 6.49 29.09 19.80
N LEU A 72 7.82 29.08 19.60
CA LEU A 72 8.54 28.20 18.68
C LEU A 72 8.36 26.72 19.06
N LEU A 73 8.58 26.40 20.32
CA LEU A 73 8.40 25.04 20.84
C LEU A 73 6.95 24.55 20.70
N GLY A 74 5.97 25.40 21.08
CA GLY A 74 4.55 25.05 20.96
C GLY A 74 4.13 24.75 19.51
N ALA A 75 4.62 25.53 18.60
CA ALA A 75 4.31 25.43 17.21
C ALA A 75 4.94 24.19 16.54
N VAL A 76 6.18 23.81 16.90
CA VAL A 76 6.81 22.56 16.45
C VAL A 76 6.02 21.35 16.96
N ILE A 77 5.57 21.38 18.21
CA ILE A 77 4.74 20.30 18.78
C ILE A 77 3.42 20.14 18.02
N VAL A 78 2.74 21.24 17.72
CA VAL A 78 1.49 21.22 16.95
C VAL A 78 1.73 20.68 15.53
N ALA A 79 2.79 21.11 14.86
CA ALA A 79 3.15 20.60 13.53
C ALA A 79 3.44 19.10 13.53
N LEU A 80 4.16 18.60 14.54
CA LEU A 80 4.48 17.18 14.73
C LEU A 80 3.22 16.31 14.94
N ILE A 81 2.18 16.87 15.54
CA ILE A 81 0.90 16.19 15.77
C ILE A 81 0.00 16.26 14.54
N VAL A 82 -0.07 17.40 13.86
CA VAL A 82 -0.98 17.62 12.74
C VAL A 82 -0.49 16.93 11.45
N ALA A 83 0.81 16.89 11.22
CA ALA A 83 1.38 16.33 10.00
C ALA A 83 1.00 14.85 9.76
N PRO A 84 1.16 13.93 10.71
CA PRO A 84 0.78 12.52 10.52
C PRO A 84 -0.74 12.30 10.58
N SER A 85 -1.53 13.32 10.94
CA SER A 85 -2.98 13.20 11.03
C SER A 85 -3.68 13.14 9.68
N VAL A 86 -3.07 13.71 8.64
CA VAL A 86 -3.68 13.80 7.31
C VAL A 86 -3.14 12.69 6.44
N GLN A 87 -4.01 11.76 6.04
CA GLN A 87 -3.66 10.66 5.14
C GLN A 87 -4.55 10.63 3.92
N ILE A 88 -4.00 10.15 2.80
CA ILE A 88 -4.67 10.04 1.52
C ILE A 88 -4.63 8.59 1.08
N ALA A 89 -5.82 8.02 0.83
CA ALA A 89 -5.96 6.73 0.16
C ALA A 89 -6.30 6.95 -1.32
N TYR A 90 -5.65 6.21 -2.20
CA TYR A 90 -5.96 6.23 -3.63
C TYR A 90 -7.32 5.62 -3.92
N GLN A 91 -7.85 5.87 -5.13
CA GLN A 91 -9.19 5.44 -5.51
C GLN A 91 -9.39 3.92 -5.41
N TRP A 92 -8.34 3.17 -5.62
CA TRP A 92 -8.32 1.70 -5.58
C TRP A 92 -7.91 1.13 -4.23
N GLU A 93 -7.61 1.96 -3.24
CA GLU A 93 -7.16 1.54 -1.92
C GLU A 93 -8.25 1.69 -0.87
N ARG A 94 -8.21 0.77 0.09
CA ARG A 94 -8.97 0.85 1.34
C ARG A 94 -7.99 0.86 2.50
N ALA A 95 -8.12 1.84 3.39
CA ALA A 95 -7.32 1.90 4.60
C ALA A 95 -8.06 1.22 5.76
N VAL A 96 -7.39 0.26 6.38
CA VAL A 96 -7.88 -0.41 7.61
C VAL A 96 -7.35 0.35 8.81
N ILE A 97 -8.26 0.90 9.63
CA ILE A 97 -7.90 1.70 10.80
C ILE A 97 -8.15 0.94 12.08
N LEU A 98 -7.11 0.87 12.90
CA LEU A 98 -7.15 0.36 14.26
C LEU A 98 -7.13 1.53 15.25
N ARG A 99 -8.00 1.49 16.26
CA ARG A 99 -8.00 2.41 17.40
C ARG A 99 -7.63 1.65 18.67
N PHE A 100 -6.53 2.03 19.32
CA PHE A 100 -5.97 1.32 20.46
C PHE A 100 -5.81 -0.19 20.21
N GLY A 101 -5.39 -0.56 18.98
CA GLY A 101 -5.23 -1.96 18.58
C GLY A 101 -6.52 -2.71 18.23
N LYS A 102 -7.70 -2.10 18.38
CA LYS A 102 -8.98 -2.68 17.99
C LYS A 102 -9.43 -2.13 16.64
N PHE A 103 -10.04 -2.98 15.81
CA PHE A 103 -10.63 -2.56 14.54
C PHE A 103 -11.69 -1.47 14.78
N ARG A 104 -11.55 -0.36 14.05
CA ARG A 104 -12.51 0.75 14.09
C ARG A 104 -13.37 0.81 12.85
N GLY A 105 -12.80 0.53 11.69
CA GLY A 105 -13.51 0.58 10.41
C GLY A 105 -12.58 0.78 9.22
N LEU A 106 -13.19 0.69 8.05
CA LEU A 106 -12.55 0.93 6.76
C LEU A 106 -12.73 2.38 6.33
N ARG A 107 -11.68 2.98 5.79
CA ARG A 107 -11.75 4.27 5.11
C ARG A 107 -11.71 4.07 3.61
N LYS A 108 -12.66 4.74 2.94
CA LYS A 108 -12.72 4.80 1.48
C LYS A 108 -11.62 5.72 0.96
N SER A 109 -11.43 5.68 -0.37
CA SER A 109 -10.54 6.59 -1.08
C SER A 109 -10.82 8.07 -0.77
N GLY A 110 -9.77 8.87 -0.78
CA GLY A 110 -9.79 10.29 -0.53
C GLY A 110 -8.96 10.69 0.68
N LEU A 111 -9.13 11.94 1.09
CA LEU A 111 -8.46 12.51 2.24
C LEU A 111 -9.22 12.13 3.52
N PHE A 112 -8.51 11.60 4.51
CA PHE A 112 -9.08 11.30 5.82
C PHE A 112 -8.12 11.68 6.95
N LEU A 113 -8.71 11.94 8.11
CA LEU A 113 -7.97 12.30 9.31
C LEU A 113 -7.83 11.08 10.23
N VAL A 114 -6.59 10.87 10.66
CA VAL A 114 -6.19 9.86 11.64
C VAL A 114 -5.66 10.59 12.87
N VAL A 115 -6.14 10.25 14.06
CA VAL A 115 -5.62 10.84 15.28
C VAL A 115 -4.31 10.14 15.66
N PRO A 116 -3.14 10.81 15.54
CA PRO A 116 -1.86 10.17 15.84
C PRO A 116 -1.86 9.68 17.30
N VAL A 117 -1.12 8.59 17.57
CA VAL A 117 -1.06 7.89 18.86
C VAL A 117 -2.30 7.04 19.19
N ILE A 118 -3.51 7.48 18.84
CA ILE A 118 -4.76 6.77 19.14
C ILE A 118 -5.14 5.82 18.01
N ASP A 119 -5.12 6.34 16.78
CA ASP A 119 -5.47 5.60 15.57
C ASP A 119 -4.20 5.21 14.82
N LYS A 120 -4.14 3.96 14.36
CA LYS A 120 -3.07 3.44 13.49
C LYS A 120 -3.70 2.90 12.21
N VAL A 121 -3.17 3.29 11.06
CA VAL A 121 -3.47 2.62 9.80
C VAL A 121 -2.71 1.30 9.81
N ALA A 122 -3.44 0.17 9.81
CA ALA A 122 -2.84 -1.16 9.80
C ALA A 122 -2.20 -1.44 8.44
N GLN A 123 -3.00 -1.26 7.36
CA GLN A 123 -2.55 -1.49 6.00
C GLN A 123 -3.47 -0.76 5.01
N PHE A 124 -2.89 -0.34 3.87
CA PHE A 124 -3.64 0.04 2.68
C PHE A 124 -3.79 -1.19 1.79
N VAL A 125 -5.02 -1.58 1.51
CA VAL A 125 -5.34 -2.76 0.70
C VAL A 125 -5.79 -2.31 -0.67
N ASP A 126 -5.07 -2.76 -1.71
CA ASP A 126 -5.44 -2.55 -3.11
C ASP A 126 -6.55 -3.54 -3.50
N GLN A 127 -7.66 -3.02 -4.04
CA GLN A 127 -8.83 -3.79 -4.46
C GLN A 127 -8.83 -4.13 -5.97
N ARG A 128 -7.77 -3.80 -6.70
CA ARG A 128 -7.65 -4.16 -8.11
C ARG A 128 -7.38 -5.66 -8.27
N ILE A 129 -7.68 -6.16 -9.45
CA ILE A 129 -7.32 -7.53 -9.82
C ILE A 129 -5.81 -7.67 -9.82
N ARG A 130 -5.32 -8.65 -9.08
CA ARG A 130 -3.91 -9.03 -9.01
C ARG A 130 -3.69 -10.33 -9.74
N VAL A 131 -2.52 -10.48 -10.29
CA VAL A 131 -2.07 -11.69 -10.98
C VAL A 131 -0.93 -12.29 -10.19
N THR A 132 -1.01 -13.60 -9.94
CA THR A 132 0.03 -14.32 -9.21
C THR A 132 0.32 -15.64 -9.89
N ASP A 133 1.60 -15.88 -10.17
CA ASP A 133 2.07 -17.12 -10.74
C ASP A 133 2.30 -18.13 -9.62
N PHE A 134 2.01 -19.39 -9.91
CA PHE A 134 2.32 -20.51 -9.03
C PHE A 134 2.54 -21.77 -9.82
N SER A 135 3.33 -22.70 -9.28
CA SER A 135 3.67 -23.96 -9.93
C SER A 135 3.48 -25.14 -9.01
N ALA A 136 3.18 -26.29 -9.59
CA ALA A 136 3.23 -27.57 -8.92
C ALA A 136 4.42 -28.35 -9.46
N GLU A 137 5.52 -28.29 -8.74
CA GLU A 137 6.75 -28.98 -9.10
C GLU A 137 6.61 -30.48 -8.86
N THR A 138 7.03 -31.28 -9.86
CA THR A 138 7.16 -32.74 -9.83
C THR A 138 6.00 -33.46 -9.11
N THR A 139 4.79 -33.25 -9.61
CA THR A 139 3.58 -33.88 -9.07
C THR A 139 3.19 -35.07 -9.92
N LEU A 140 2.77 -36.17 -9.30
CA LEU A 140 2.29 -37.37 -10.02
C LEU A 140 0.82 -37.21 -10.39
N THR A 141 0.48 -37.52 -11.64
CA THR A 141 -0.89 -37.66 -12.12
C THR A 141 -1.54 -38.95 -11.61
N ALA A 142 -2.83 -39.14 -11.85
CA ALA A 142 -3.55 -40.39 -11.47
C ALA A 142 -2.96 -41.62 -12.13
N ASP A 143 -2.38 -41.48 -13.32
CA ASP A 143 -1.69 -42.54 -14.09
C ASP A 143 -0.17 -42.61 -13.78
N THR A 144 0.27 -42.02 -12.66
CA THR A 144 1.64 -42.08 -12.14
C THR A 144 2.72 -41.42 -13.01
N VAL A 145 2.34 -40.53 -13.91
CA VAL A 145 3.29 -39.77 -14.72
C VAL A 145 3.71 -38.50 -13.94
N PRO A 146 5.02 -38.24 -13.74
CA PRO A 146 5.49 -37.02 -13.13
C PRO A 146 5.32 -35.85 -14.09
N VAL A 147 4.69 -34.74 -13.61
CA VAL A 147 4.47 -33.52 -14.38
C VAL A 147 4.82 -32.29 -13.57
N ASN A 148 5.30 -31.26 -14.26
CA ASN A 148 5.41 -29.91 -13.72
C ASN A 148 4.35 -29.04 -14.38
N VAL A 149 3.54 -28.37 -13.62
CA VAL A 149 2.44 -27.55 -14.13
C VAL A 149 2.57 -26.13 -13.59
N ASP A 150 2.62 -25.17 -14.53
CA ASP A 150 2.62 -23.74 -14.23
C ASP A 150 1.23 -23.17 -14.45
N ALA A 151 0.77 -22.37 -13.51
CA ALA A 151 -0.54 -21.74 -13.57
C ALA A 151 -0.48 -20.31 -13.02
N ILE A 152 -1.46 -19.52 -13.42
CA ILE A 152 -1.67 -18.16 -12.93
C ILE A 152 -3.07 -18.03 -12.33
N ALA A 153 -3.18 -17.29 -11.24
CA ALA A 153 -4.44 -16.94 -10.61
C ALA A 153 -4.69 -15.43 -10.70
N PHE A 154 -5.89 -15.08 -11.12
CA PHE A 154 -6.42 -13.72 -11.07
C PHE A 154 -7.33 -13.60 -9.85
N TRP A 155 -7.03 -12.68 -8.96
CA TRP A 155 -7.77 -12.54 -7.73
C TRP A 155 -7.84 -11.08 -7.28
N LEU A 156 -8.81 -10.76 -6.44
CA LEU A 156 -8.98 -9.42 -5.86
C LEU A 156 -9.43 -9.51 -4.40
N VAL A 157 -9.21 -8.41 -3.67
CA VAL A 157 -9.70 -8.25 -2.30
C VAL A 157 -11.04 -7.53 -2.34
N TRP A 158 -12.13 -8.23 -2.02
CA TRP A 158 -13.46 -7.62 -1.92
C TRP A 158 -13.75 -7.09 -0.51
N ASP A 159 -13.21 -7.75 0.53
CA ASP A 159 -13.34 -7.35 1.93
C ASP A 159 -11.95 -7.13 2.55
N ALA A 160 -11.53 -5.86 2.60
CA ALA A 160 -10.23 -5.48 3.15
C ALA A 160 -10.14 -5.69 4.67
N GLU A 161 -11.26 -5.69 5.39
CA GLU A 161 -11.30 -5.96 6.82
C GLU A 161 -10.85 -7.39 7.10
N LYS A 162 -11.51 -8.37 6.48
CA LYS A 162 -11.18 -9.77 6.64
C LYS A 162 -9.76 -10.07 6.17
N ALA A 163 -9.35 -9.53 5.02
CA ALA A 163 -8.04 -9.78 4.47
C ALA A 163 -6.89 -9.37 5.41
N VAL A 164 -7.05 -8.29 6.16
CA VAL A 164 -6.00 -7.77 7.07
C VAL A 164 -6.12 -8.36 8.48
N LEU A 165 -7.33 -8.68 8.95
CA LEU A 165 -7.54 -9.14 10.32
C LEU A 165 -7.48 -10.66 10.47
N GLU A 166 -7.87 -11.40 9.43
CA GLU A 166 -7.94 -12.86 9.46
C GLU A 166 -6.62 -13.52 9.03
N VAL A 167 -5.85 -12.86 8.15
CA VAL A 167 -4.64 -13.43 7.55
C VAL A 167 -3.49 -12.43 7.61
N GLU A 168 -2.36 -12.84 8.17
CA GLU A 168 -1.17 -11.98 8.30
C GLU A 168 -0.61 -11.57 6.92
N ALA A 169 -0.48 -12.52 6.00
CA ALA A 169 0.09 -12.34 4.67
C ALA A 169 -0.80 -13.02 3.62
N PHE A 170 -1.92 -12.39 3.29
CA PHE A 170 -2.91 -12.97 2.37
C PHE A 170 -2.34 -13.25 0.97
N GLU A 171 -1.36 -12.48 0.49
CA GLU A 171 -0.72 -12.72 -0.81
C GLU A 171 -0.01 -14.10 -0.84
N SER A 172 0.80 -14.38 0.15
CA SER A 172 1.49 -15.69 0.26
C SER A 172 0.52 -16.82 0.59
N ALA A 173 -0.53 -16.56 1.38
CA ALA A 173 -1.54 -17.54 1.69
C ALA A 173 -2.31 -18.00 0.43
N VAL A 174 -2.64 -17.07 -0.49
CA VAL A 174 -3.25 -17.39 -1.79
C VAL A 174 -2.33 -18.29 -2.61
N VAL A 175 -1.02 -17.96 -2.70
CA VAL A 175 -0.05 -18.79 -3.45
C VAL A 175 0.01 -20.21 -2.92
N MET A 176 0.14 -20.37 -1.59
CA MET A 176 0.22 -21.70 -0.95
C MET A 176 -1.08 -22.50 -1.12
N ALA A 177 -2.23 -21.83 -1.02
CA ALA A 177 -3.52 -22.46 -1.25
C ALA A 177 -3.68 -22.89 -2.71
N ALA A 178 -3.23 -22.05 -3.67
CA ALA A 178 -3.25 -22.33 -5.09
C ALA A 178 -2.35 -23.51 -5.47
N GLN A 179 -1.12 -23.54 -4.98
CA GLN A 179 -0.21 -24.67 -5.17
C GLN A 179 -0.79 -25.98 -4.65
N THR A 180 -1.42 -25.92 -3.47
CA THR A 180 -2.05 -27.12 -2.89
C THR A 180 -3.26 -27.57 -3.70
N ALA A 181 -4.10 -26.64 -4.17
CA ALA A 181 -5.25 -26.95 -5.00
C ALA A 181 -4.83 -27.51 -6.35
N LEU A 182 -3.80 -26.92 -6.98
CA LEU A 182 -3.23 -27.40 -8.24
C LEU A 182 -2.68 -28.83 -8.10
N ARG A 183 -1.87 -29.09 -7.07
CA ARG A 183 -1.32 -30.43 -6.80
C ARG A 183 -2.43 -31.47 -6.61
N ASN A 184 -3.48 -31.12 -5.88
CA ASN A 184 -4.63 -32.01 -5.67
C ASN A 184 -5.43 -32.22 -6.97
N GLY A 185 -5.58 -31.19 -7.80
CA GLY A 185 -6.22 -31.28 -9.10
C GLY A 185 -5.45 -32.21 -10.07
N ILE A 186 -4.12 -32.08 -10.11
CA ILE A 186 -3.25 -32.94 -10.94
C ILE A 186 -3.35 -34.38 -10.47
N GLY A 187 -3.22 -34.65 -9.17
CA GLY A 187 -3.24 -36.02 -8.64
C GLY A 187 -4.57 -36.79 -8.82
N LYS A 188 -5.65 -36.07 -9.08
CA LYS A 188 -6.98 -36.68 -9.34
C LYS A 188 -7.25 -36.99 -10.81
N ASN A 189 -6.53 -36.38 -11.72
CA ASN A 189 -6.77 -36.47 -13.15
C ASN A 189 -5.64 -37.23 -13.88
N GLU A 190 -5.99 -37.90 -14.95
CA GLU A 190 -5.03 -38.52 -15.85
C GLU A 190 -4.35 -37.48 -16.74
N LEU A 191 -3.14 -37.77 -17.23
CA LEU A 191 -2.39 -36.86 -18.10
C LEU A 191 -3.17 -36.47 -19.36
N SER A 192 -3.90 -37.41 -19.97
CA SER A 192 -4.75 -37.17 -21.12
C SER A 192 -5.80 -36.08 -20.89
N VAL A 193 -6.43 -36.09 -19.71
CA VAL A 193 -7.42 -35.09 -19.28
C VAL A 193 -6.77 -33.74 -19.00
N LEU A 194 -5.60 -33.74 -18.38
CA LEU A 194 -4.84 -32.52 -18.11
C LEU A 194 -4.46 -31.78 -19.39
N LEU A 195 -4.13 -32.49 -20.45
CA LEU A 195 -3.76 -31.90 -21.73
C LEU A 195 -4.96 -31.46 -22.57
N SER A 196 -6.09 -32.19 -22.52
CA SER A 196 -7.27 -31.93 -23.35
C SER A 196 -8.29 -30.99 -22.70
N GLU A 197 -8.41 -30.97 -21.37
CA GLU A 197 -9.45 -30.24 -20.64
C GLU A 197 -8.88 -29.24 -19.64
N ARG A 198 -7.88 -28.46 -20.05
CA ARG A 198 -7.21 -27.45 -19.19
C ARG A 198 -8.19 -26.45 -18.56
N ASP A 199 -9.17 -25.98 -19.35
CA ASP A 199 -10.18 -25.01 -18.88
C ASP A 199 -11.09 -25.59 -17.80
N ARG A 200 -11.41 -26.88 -17.89
CA ARG A 200 -12.21 -27.56 -16.86
C ARG A 200 -11.43 -27.68 -15.56
N LEU A 201 -10.17 -28.07 -15.64
CA LEU A 201 -9.29 -28.14 -14.47
C LEU A 201 -9.07 -26.75 -13.84
N GLY A 202 -8.87 -25.72 -14.65
CA GLY A 202 -8.77 -24.34 -14.18
C GLY A 202 -10.00 -23.91 -13.36
N LYS A 203 -11.21 -24.20 -13.85
CA LYS A 203 -12.47 -23.93 -13.15
C LYS A 203 -12.64 -24.74 -11.85
N GLU A 204 -12.22 -26.01 -11.86
CA GLU A 204 -12.26 -26.85 -10.64
C GLU A 204 -11.33 -26.27 -9.56
N ILE A 205 -10.11 -25.90 -9.94
CA ILE A 205 -9.15 -25.28 -9.04
C ILE A 205 -9.67 -23.93 -8.53
N GLN A 206 -10.22 -23.09 -9.43
CA GLN A 206 -10.84 -21.82 -9.08
C GLN A 206 -11.91 -21.99 -7.98
N ASN A 207 -12.83 -22.94 -8.16
CA ASN A 207 -13.90 -23.20 -7.21
C ASN A 207 -13.36 -23.64 -5.83
N VAL A 208 -12.36 -24.51 -5.81
CA VAL A 208 -11.71 -24.97 -4.57
C VAL A 208 -10.99 -23.85 -3.87
N LEU A 209 -10.30 -22.97 -4.63
CA LEU A 209 -9.62 -21.81 -4.10
C LEU A 209 -10.60 -20.79 -3.55
N ASP A 210 -11.63 -20.45 -4.32
CA ASP A 210 -12.61 -19.44 -3.93
C ASP A 210 -13.33 -19.83 -2.63
N GLN A 211 -13.68 -21.10 -2.47
CA GLN A 211 -14.25 -21.60 -1.21
C GLN A 211 -13.33 -21.38 -0.01
N LYS A 212 -12.02 -21.51 -0.17
CA LYS A 212 -11.05 -21.31 0.91
C LYS A 212 -10.79 -19.83 1.17
N THR A 213 -10.61 -19.05 0.10
CA THR A 213 -10.18 -17.64 0.19
C THR A 213 -11.32 -16.69 0.49
N ASN A 214 -12.57 -17.10 0.24
CA ASN A 214 -13.75 -16.28 0.55
C ASN A 214 -13.87 -15.97 2.05
N ALA A 215 -13.49 -16.91 2.92
CA ALA A 215 -13.42 -16.66 4.36
C ALA A 215 -12.43 -15.51 4.70
N TRP A 216 -11.41 -15.33 3.91
CA TRP A 216 -10.38 -14.28 4.08
C TRP A 216 -10.74 -12.96 3.37
N GLY A 217 -11.92 -12.85 2.78
CA GLY A 217 -12.34 -11.65 2.04
C GLY A 217 -11.69 -11.49 0.67
N LEU A 218 -11.25 -12.60 0.06
CA LEU A 218 -10.66 -12.65 -1.27
C LEU A 218 -11.57 -13.41 -2.23
N THR A 219 -11.59 -13.00 -3.50
CA THR A 219 -12.30 -13.70 -4.58
C THR A 219 -11.32 -14.06 -5.68
N ILE A 220 -11.41 -15.29 -6.16
CA ILE A 220 -10.63 -15.78 -7.30
C ILE A 220 -11.47 -15.64 -8.56
N GLU A 221 -11.06 -14.73 -9.45
CA GLU A 221 -11.77 -14.44 -10.71
C GLU A 221 -11.55 -15.55 -11.75
N ALA A 222 -10.29 -15.99 -11.89
CA ALA A 222 -9.94 -17.04 -12.82
C ALA A 222 -8.65 -17.75 -12.40
N VAL A 223 -8.50 -19.00 -12.81
CA VAL A 223 -7.25 -19.74 -12.75
C VAL A 223 -6.97 -20.28 -14.14
N GLU A 224 -5.81 -19.97 -14.71
CA GLU A 224 -5.38 -20.40 -16.02
C GLU A 224 -4.13 -21.25 -15.93
N ILE A 225 -4.15 -22.42 -16.57
CA ILE A 225 -3.00 -23.32 -16.68
C ILE A 225 -2.19 -22.91 -17.90
N ARG A 226 -0.93 -22.55 -17.68
CA ARG A 226 -0.03 -22.10 -18.74
C ARG A 226 0.63 -23.28 -19.43
N ASP A 227 1.54 -23.93 -18.74
CA ASP A 227 2.41 -24.95 -19.29
C ASP A 227 2.33 -26.24 -18.46
N ILE A 228 2.39 -27.37 -19.19
CA ILE A 228 2.48 -28.72 -18.60
C ILE A 228 3.74 -29.34 -19.20
N ILE A 229 4.74 -29.54 -18.37
CA ILE A 229 6.04 -30.13 -18.73
C ILE A 229 6.10 -31.53 -18.12
N ILE A 230 6.41 -32.49 -18.94
CA ILE A 230 6.48 -33.94 -18.63
C ILE A 230 7.95 -34.33 -18.48
#